data_04b8e3b491d2001f87f5d6e71b19c129
#
_entry.id   04b8e3b491d2001f87f5d6e71b19c129
#
_cell.length_a   1.000
_cell.length_b   1.000
_cell.length_c   1.000
_cell.angle_alpha   90.00
_cell.angle_beta   90.00
_cell.angle_gamma   90.00
#
_symmetry.space_group_name_H-M   'P 1'
#
loop_
_entity.id
_entity.type
_entity.pdbx_description
1 polymer ?
#
loop_
_entity_poly.entity_id
_entity_poly.type
_entity_poly.pdbx_seq_one_letter_code
_entity_poly.pdbx_strand_id
1 'polypeptide(L)' 'KKIMKIKVIVTLKNGVLDPQGKAIQQTLNGMNFGNVEDVRQGKYFEIEVKEKDEKKAKSLVDDMCKKLLANLVIEDYKIV' A
#
# COMPACT_ATOMS: atom_id res chain seq x y z
N LYS A 1 -3.55 22.10 18.90
CA LYS A 1 -3.13 20.74 18.50
C LYS A 1 -3.58 20.44 17.09
N LYS A 2 -2.64 20.34 16.20
CA LYS A 2 -2.95 19.89 14.86
C LYS A 2 -2.50 18.46 14.67
N ILE A 3 -3.41 17.65 14.20
CA ILE A 3 -3.11 16.28 13.82
C ILE A 3 -3.24 16.19 12.31
N MET A 4 -2.23 15.64 11.70
CA MET A 4 -2.20 15.48 10.25
C MET A 4 -2.40 14.01 9.92
N LYS A 5 -3.38 13.72 9.08
CA LYS A 5 -3.64 12.35 8.65
C LYS A 5 -2.88 12.11 7.35
N ILE A 6 -2.02 11.11 7.35
CA ILE A 6 -1.23 10.74 6.19
C ILE A 6 -1.62 9.33 5.76
N LYS A 7 -1.85 9.16 4.48
CA LYS A 7 -2.29 7.89 3.92
C LYS A 7 -1.14 7.25 3.15
N VAL A 8 -0.95 5.96 3.37
CA VAL A 8 0.13 5.21 2.74
C VAL A 8 -0.46 3.97 2.09
N ILE A 9 -0.07 3.73 0.86
CA ILE A 9 -0.43 2.52 0.13
C ILE A 9 0.83 1.70 -0.07
N VAL A 10 0.80 0.43 0.31
CA VAL A 10 1.91 -0.51 0.15
C VAL A 10 1.47 -1.64 -0.77
N THR A 11 2.23 -1.87 -1.82
CA THR A 11 1.93 -2.92 -2.79
C THR A 11 3.19 -3.73 -3.08
N LEU A 12 3.00 -4.95 -3.56
CA LEU A 12 4.13 -5.77 -4.00
C LEU A 12 4.77 -5.18 -5.25
N LYS A 13 6.08 -5.29 -5.34
CA LYS A 13 6.81 -4.83 -6.53
C LYS A 13 6.39 -5.63 -7.76
N ASN A 14 6.53 -5.00 -8.93
CA ASN A 14 6.33 -5.71 -10.19
C ASN A 14 7.29 -6.88 -10.26
N GLY A 15 6.80 -8.00 -10.75
CA GLY A 15 7.60 -9.21 -10.84
C GLY A 15 7.57 -10.09 -9.60
N VAL A 16 7.05 -9.58 -8.47
CA VAL A 16 6.85 -10.41 -7.29
C VAL A 16 5.47 -11.06 -7.39
N LEU A 17 5.43 -12.35 -7.12
CA LEU A 17 4.17 -13.09 -7.17
C LEU A 17 3.23 -12.61 -6.07
N ASP A 18 1.98 -12.35 -6.44
CA ASP A 18 0.91 -11.97 -5.51
C ASP A 18 -0.10 -13.11 -5.47
N PRO A 19 0.07 -14.09 -4.56
CA PRO A 19 -0.84 -15.24 -4.55
C PRO A 19 -2.27 -14.86 -4.19
N GLN A 20 -2.47 -13.84 -3.36
CA GLN A 20 -3.83 -13.41 -3.02
C GLN A 20 -4.50 -12.72 -4.19
N GLY A 21 -3.79 -11.84 -4.88
CA GLY A 21 -4.32 -11.18 -6.06
C GLY A 21 -4.63 -12.18 -7.17
N LYS A 22 -3.76 -13.17 -7.35
CA LYS A 22 -3.96 -14.22 -8.34
C LYS A 22 -5.21 -15.05 -8.04
N ALA A 23 -5.41 -15.40 -6.75
CA ALA A 23 -6.58 -16.16 -6.35
C ALA A 23 -7.87 -15.37 -6.58
N ILE A 24 -7.84 -14.06 -6.29
CA ILE A 24 -8.99 -13.20 -6.54
C ILE A 24 -9.29 -13.14 -8.03
N GLN A 25 -8.27 -12.99 -8.85
CA GLN A 25 -8.43 -12.95 -10.29
C GLN A 25 -9.10 -14.23 -10.81
N GLN A 26 -8.63 -15.38 -10.35
CA GLN A 26 -9.19 -16.66 -10.79
C GLN A 26 -10.64 -16.82 -10.36
N THR A 27 -10.95 -16.39 -9.13
CA THR A 27 -12.31 -16.44 -8.62
C THR A 27 -13.25 -15.53 -9.42
N LEU A 28 -12.80 -14.32 -9.74
CA LEU A 28 -13.58 -13.40 -10.53
C LEU A 28 -13.86 -13.96 -11.93
N ASN A 29 -12.85 -14.56 -12.56
CA ASN A 29 -13.05 -15.16 -13.87
C ASN A 29 -14.05 -16.30 -13.81
N GLY A 30 -14.06 -17.07 -12.71
CA GLY A 30 -15.03 -18.14 -12.50
C GLY A 30 -16.44 -17.65 -12.25
N MET A 31 -16.59 -16.36 -11.88
CA MET A 31 -17.89 -15.75 -11.61
C MET A 31 -18.41 -14.91 -12.78
N ASN A 32 -17.97 -15.20 -13.96
CA ASN A 32 -18.37 -14.53 -15.22
C ASN A 32 -17.81 -13.10 -15.38
N PHE A 33 -16.72 -12.79 -14.68
CA PHE A 33 -15.98 -11.55 -14.91
C PHE A 33 -14.72 -11.86 -15.74
N GLY A 34 -14.94 -12.48 -16.90
CA GLY A 34 -13.85 -13.04 -17.72
C GLY A 34 -12.91 -12.02 -18.34
N ASN A 35 -13.20 -10.72 -18.18
CA ASN A 35 -12.32 -9.67 -18.70
C ASN A 35 -11.33 -9.15 -17.66
N VAL A 36 -11.20 -9.83 -16.54
CA VAL A 36 -10.20 -9.44 -15.52
C VAL A 36 -8.86 -10.07 -15.87
N GLU A 37 -7.90 -9.22 -16.20
CA GLU A 37 -6.58 -9.68 -16.60
C GLU A 37 -5.61 -9.81 -15.45
N ASP A 38 -5.75 -8.95 -14.43
CA ASP A 38 -4.84 -8.96 -13.30
C ASP A 38 -5.53 -8.36 -12.09
N VAL A 39 -5.15 -8.86 -10.91
CA VAL A 39 -5.60 -8.31 -9.64
C VAL A 39 -4.39 -8.25 -8.72
N ARG A 40 -4.14 -7.06 -8.16
CA ARG A 40 -3.06 -6.84 -7.21
C ARG A 40 -3.66 -6.43 -5.88
N GLN A 41 -3.17 -7.01 -4.81
CA GLN A 41 -3.63 -6.68 -3.47
C GLN A 41 -2.52 -5.97 -2.71
N GLY A 42 -2.89 -4.99 -1.89
CA GLY A 42 -1.92 -4.24 -1.12
C GLY A 42 -2.46 -3.91 0.26
N LYS A 43 -1.70 -3.08 0.97
CA LYS A 43 -2.07 -2.61 2.31
C LYS A 43 -2.31 -1.12 2.26
N TYR A 44 -3.21 -0.66 3.11
CA TYR A 44 -3.51 0.75 3.22
C TYR A 44 -3.39 1.16 4.69
N PHE A 45 -2.64 2.21 4.96
CA PHE A 45 -2.45 2.73 6.31
C PHE A 45 -2.91 4.17 6.38
N GLU A 46 -3.62 4.50 7.45
CA GLU A 46 -3.92 5.88 7.81
C GLU A 46 -3.18 6.19 9.10
N ILE A 47 -2.30 7.16 9.04
CA ILE A 47 -1.45 7.49 10.18
C ILE A 47 -1.73 8.92 10.60
N GLU A 48 -2.12 9.12 11.86
CA GLU A 48 -2.34 10.44 12.42
C GLU A 48 -1.09 10.85 13.16
N VAL A 49 -0.50 11.94 12.72
CA VAL A 49 0.77 12.44 13.26
C VAL A 49 0.54 13.80 13.89
N LYS A 50 1.02 13.99 15.11
CA LYS A 50 0.98 15.29 15.77
C LYS A 50 2.13 16.14 15.24
N GLU A 51 1.90 16.82 14.14
CA GLU A 51 2.90 17.65 13.50
C GLU A 51 2.20 18.75 12.73
N LYS A 52 2.71 19.98 12.84
CA LYS A 52 2.15 21.12 12.14
C LYS A 52 2.67 21.23 10.71
N ASP A 53 3.90 20.86 10.50
CA ASP A 53 4.56 20.98 9.21
C ASP A 53 4.31 19.73 8.38
N GLU A 54 3.67 19.92 7.24
CA GLU A 54 3.35 18.81 6.36
C GLU A 54 4.59 18.06 5.89
N LYS A 55 5.66 18.79 5.60
CA LYS A 55 6.91 18.16 5.15
C LYS A 55 7.50 17.28 6.22
N LYS A 56 7.48 17.76 7.48
CA LYS A 56 7.99 16.97 8.60
C LYS A 56 7.12 15.73 8.83
N ALA A 57 5.80 15.89 8.73
CA ALA A 57 4.89 14.78 8.91
C ALA A 57 5.13 13.69 7.86
N LYS A 58 5.28 14.08 6.60
CA LYS A 58 5.55 13.13 5.52
C LYS A 58 6.91 12.46 5.69
N SER A 59 7.90 13.21 6.14
CA SER A 59 9.23 12.66 6.39
C SER A 59 9.21 11.60 7.49
N LEU A 60 8.45 11.86 8.56
CA LEU A 60 8.28 10.88 9.63
C LEU A 60 7.60 9.62 9.13
N VAL A 61 6.56 9.76 8.34
CA VAL A 61 5.83 8.62 7.81
C VAL A 61 6.69 7.85 6.82
N ASP A 62 7.46 8.55 6.00
CA ASP A 62 8.41 7.89 5.09
C ASP A 62 9.39 7.02 5.85
N ASP A 63 9.90 7.52 6.96
CA ASP A 63 10.81 6.77 7.82
C ASP A 63 10.11 5.54 8.42
N MET A 64 8.86 5.70 8.84
CA MET A 64 8.07 4.58 9.35
C MET A 64 7.90 3.50 8.29
N CYS A 65 7.64 3.90 7.05
CA CYS A 65 7.49 2.95 5.95
C CYS A 65 8.76 2.14 5.75
N LYS A 66 9.91 2.81 5.76
CA LYS A 66 11.19 2.13 5.56
C LYS A 66 11.53 1.17 6.70
N LYS A 67 11.12 1.51 7.92
CA LYS A 67 11.53 0.73 9.10
C LYS A 67 10.55 -0.37 9.44
N LEU A 68 9.27 -0.21 9.11
CA LEU A 68 8.26 -1.15 9.59
C LEU A 68 7.15 -1.46 8.57
N LEU A 69 6.57 -0.44 7.95
CA LEU A 69 5.33 -0.61 7.22
C LEU A 69 5.49 -1.35 5.90
N ALA A 70 6.63 -1.21 5.26
CA ALA A 70 6.88 -1.85 3.97
C ALA A 70 8.15 -2.69 4.03
N ASN A 71 8.08 -3.87 3.41
CA ASN A 71 9.28 -4.69 3.21
C ASN A 71 9.89 -4.30 1.87
N LEU A 72 10.93 -3.47 1.90
CA LEU A 72 11.49 -2.86 0.70
C LEU A 72 12.13 -3.87 -0.25
N VAL A 73 12.35 -5.10 0.19
CA VAL A 73 12.85 -6.16 -0.70
C VAL A 73 11.79 -6.55 -1.71
N ILE A 74 10.53 -6.64 -1.28
CA ILE A 74 9.44 -7.15 -2.11
C ILE A 74 8.29 -6.16 -2.29
N GLU A 75 8.29 -5.03 -1.59
CA GLU A 75 7.17 -4.09 -1.60
C GLU A 75 7.62 -2.69 -1.95
N ASP A 76 6.73 -1.94 -2.59
CA ASP A 76 6.85 -0.51 -2.78
C ASP A 76 5.76 0.18 -1.96
N TYR A 77 5.99 1.44 -1.61
CA TYR A 77 4.98 2.21 -0.90
C TYR A 77 4.83 3.58 -1.54
N LYS A 78 3.66 4.17 -1.32
CA LYS A 78 3.34 5.49 -1.85
C LYS A 78 2.59 6.27 -0.78
N ILE A 79 3.08 7.46 -0.49
CA ILE A 79 2.39 8.41 0.40
C ILE A 79 1.46 9.25 -0.45
N VAL A 80 0.18 9.20 -0.14
CA VAL A 80 -0.83 9.93 -0.92
C VAL A 80 -1.43 11.09 -0.15
#